data_5df235560be1ab71bed0cc0ca1b916dd
#
_entry.id   5df235560be1ab71bed0cc0ca1b916dd
#
_cell.length_a   1.000
_cell.length_b   1.000
_cell.length_c   1.000
_cell.angle_alpha   90.00
_cell.angle_beta   90.00
_cell.angle_gamma   90.00
#
_symmetry.space_group_name_H-M   'P 1'
#
loop_
_entity.id
_entity.type
_entity.pdbx_description
1 polymer ?
#
loop_
_entity_poly.entity_id
_entity_poly.type
_entity_poly.pdbx_seq_one_letter_code
_entity_poly.pdbx_strand_id
1 'polypeptide(L)'
;MFERIAQKGSSAYVVSCGKLYSRNLFDSISFPEGRLNEDEFTYYRLFDRCSCISVRKDAVYFYLSRQGSIMSEYTPRRLDVLEAFAAQAKFFSDRGFDKTVEAVRRYAYDAAVNTLLANRIGVTDERFKTALGFYKSICRLCPGDTGKSAVRLFFAAYPFNLFLKLLLRLKGVKR
;
A
#
# COMPACT_ATOMS: atom_id res chain seq x y z
N MET A 1 7.70 1.67 18.49
CA MET A 1 7.38 0.60 17.51
C MET A 1 7.03 1.16 16.14
N PHE A 2 6.06 2.05 16.02
CA PHE A 2 5.61 2.61 14.74
C PHE A 2 6.72 3.32 13.94
N GLU A 3 7.65 4.01 14.60
CA GLU A 3 8.80 4.61 13.90
C GLU A 3 9.72 3.58 13.22
N ARG A 4 9.80 2.35 13.76
CA ARG A 4 10.56 1.26 13.11
C ARG A 4 9.90 0.75 11.84
N ILE A 5 8.56 0.82 11.77
CA ILE A 5 7.79 0.44 10.58
C ILE A 5 8.06 1.43 9.43
N ALA A 6 8.39 2.68 9.76
CA ALA A 6 8.78 3.69 8.79
C ALA A 6 10.14 3.45 8.12
N GLN A 7 10.94 2.50 8.63
CA GLN A 7 12.26 2.19 8.09
C GLN A 7 12.18 1.18 6.93
N LYS A 8 13.09 1.29 5.99
CA LYS A 8 13.20 0.34 4.87
C LYS A 8 13.44 -1.08 5.40
N GLY A 9 12.71 -2.06 4.87
CA GLY A 9 12.81 -3.46 5.31
C GLY A 9 11.88 -3.83 6.47
N SER A 10 10.93 -2.97 6.79
CA SER A 10 9.98 -3.17 7.90
C SER A 10 8.85 -4.16 7.62
N SER A 11 8.78 -4.77 6.44
CA SER A 11 7.71 -5.72 6.07
C SER A 11 7.51 -6.84 7.09
N ALA A 12 8.58 -7.29 7.76
CA ALA A 12 8.49 -8.30 8.83
C ALA A 12 7.59 -7.86 10.00
N TYR A 13 7.40 -6.56 10.23
CA TYR A 13 6.48 -6.05 11.26
C TYR A 13 5.02 -6.04 10.78
N VAL A 14 4.80 -5.93 9.49
CA VAL A 14 3.47 -5.83 8.89
C VAL A 14 2.85 -7.19 8.64
N VAL A 15 3.59 -8.10 7.97
CA VAL A 15 3.06 -9.42 7.60
C VAL A 15 2.53 -10.18 8.82
N SER A 16 1.41 -10.86 8.68
CA SER A 16 0.74 -11.56 9.79
C SER A 16 1.45 -12.86 10.19
N CYS A 17 2.21 -13.46 9.27
CA CYS A 17 2.92 -14.71 9.52
C CYS A 17 4.13 -14.53 10.45
N GLY A 18 4.55 -15.59 11.11
CA GLY A 18 5.67 -15.57 12.06
C GLY A 18 5.39 -14.79 13.35
N LYS A 19 4.12 -14.60 13.72
CA LYS A 19 3.69 -13.86 14.91
C LYS A 19 2.71 -14.67 15.76
N LEU A 20 2.77 -14.45 17.07
CA LEU A 20 1.77 -14.91 18.03
C LEU A 20 1.04 -13.70 18.59
N TYR A 21 -0.26 -13.78 18.62
CA TYR A 21 -1.14 -12.72 19.11
C TYR A 21 -1.96 -13.22 20.29
N SER A 22 -2.18 -12.35 21.27
CA SER A 22 -3.20 -12.63 22.28
C SER A 22 -4.59 -12.55 21.64
N ARG A 23 -5.43 -13.53 21.91
CA ARG A 23 -6.76 -13.67 21.29
C ARG A 23 -7.65 -12.43 21.49
N ASN A 24 -7.58 -11.82 22.66
CA ASN A 24 -8.40 -10.65 23.02
C ASN A 24 -8.11 -9.42 22.15
N LEU A 25 -6.97 -9.37 21.42
CA LEU A 25 -6.69 -8.31 20.45
C LEU A 25 -7.71 -8.33 19.29
N PHE A 26 -8.28 -9.49 19.01
CA PHE A 26 -9.22 -9.71 17.90
C PHE A 26 -10.69 -9.54 18.28
N ASP A 27 -11.02 -9.17 19.52
CA ASP A 27 -12.42 -8.97 19.95
C ASP A 27 -13.15 -7.88 19.13
N SER A 28 -12.40 -6.90 18.61
CA SER A 28 -12.95 -5.81 17.79
C SER A 28 -12.11 -5.48 16.55
N ILE A 29 -11.11 -6.30 16.24
CA ILE A 29 -10.23 -6.15 15.08
C ILE A 29 -10.24 -7.46 14.31
N SER A 30 -10.59 -7.42 13.03
CA SER A 30 -10.52 -8.57 12.13
C SER A 30 -9.73 -8.22 10.88
N PHE A 31 -9.21 -9.22 10.22
CA PHE A 31 -8.68 -9.07 8.87
C PHE A 31 -9.83 -8.88 7.89
N PRO A 32 -9.74 -7.91 6.95
CA PRO A 32 -10.80 -7.70 5.96
C PRO A 32 -10.86 -8.86 4.98
N GLU A 33 -12.04 -9.46 4.83
CA GLU A 33 -12.25 -10.53 3.86
C GLU A 33 -12.17 -10.02 2.42
N GLY A 34 -11.62 -10.85 1.53
CA GLY A 34 -11.55 -10.58 0.09
C GLY A 34 -10.59 -9.48 -0.34
N ARG A 35 -9.82 -8.88 0.58
CA ARG A 35 -8.78 -7.89 0.25
C ARG A 35 -7.42 -8.55 0.08
N LEU A 36 -6.60 -8.00 -0.82
CA LEU A 36 -5.17 -8.30 -0.86
C LEU A 36 -4.43 -7.41 0.14
N ASN A 37 -3.35 -7.95 0.72
CA ASN A 37 -2.57 -7.26 1.75
C ASN A 37 -3.44 -6.91 2.98
N GLU A 38 -4.23 -7.86 3.44
CA GLU A 38 -5.15 -7.74 4.58
C GLU A 38 -4.42 -7.38 5.88
N ASP A 39 -3.15 -7.74 5.96
CA ASP A 39 -2.26 -7.37 7.06
C ASP A 39 -2.01 -5.87 7.14
N GLU A 40 -1.89 -5.16 6.02
CA GLU A 40 -1.75 -3.71 5.97
C GLU A 40 -2.97 -2.97 6.56
N PHE A 41 -4.17 -3.57 6.50
CA PHE A 41 -5.36 -3.00 7.14
C PHE A 41 -5.40 -3.18 8.65
N THR A 42 -4.61 -4.10 9.20
CA THR A 42 -4.86 -4.67 10.52
C THR A 42 -3.71 -4.48 11.51
N TYR A 43 -2.43 -4.63 11.08
CA TYR A 43 -1.28 -4.69 11.97
C TYR A 43 -1.17 -3.48 12.92
N TYR A 44 -1.35 -2.27 12.42
CA TYR A 44 -1.18 -1.04 13.20
C TYR A 44 -2.22 -0.91 14.32
N ARG A 45 -3.44 -1.40 14.07
CA ARG A 45 -4.53 -1.42 15.06
C ARG A 45 -4.26 -2.45 16.15
N LEU A 46 -3.74 -3.63 15.77
CA LEU A 46 -3.32 -4.66 16.72
C LEU A 46 -2.17 -4.16 17.60
N PHE A 47 -1.17 -3.54 17.01
CA PHE A 47 -0.01 -3.01 17.72
C PHE A 47 -0.38 -1.87 18.68
N ASP A 48 -1.32 -1.02 18.30
CA ASP A 48 -1.84 0.07 19.15
C ASP A 48 -2.51 -0.47 20.43
N ARG A 49 -3.10 -1.66 20.36
CA ARG A 49 -3.73 -2.33 21.51
C ARG A 49 -2.76 -3.14 22.36
N CYS A 50 -1.57 -3.39 21.90
CA CYS A 50 -0.60 -4.17 22.66
C CYS A 50 0.03 -3.33 23.78
N SER A 51 -0.02 -3.83 25.02
CA SER A 51 0.76 -3.29 26.12
C SER A 51 2.24 -3.66 26.00
N CYS A 52 2.55 -4.77 25.36
CA CYS A 52 3.91 -5.26 25.15
C CYS A 52 4.03 -6.00 23.82
N ILE A 53 5.16 -5.75 23.13
CA ILE A 53 5.53 -6.47 21.91
C ILE A 53 6.94 -7.00 22.09
N SER A 54 7.09 -8.34 22.08
CA SER A 54 8.38 -9.00 22.14
C SER A 54 8.84 -9.38 20.74
N VAL A 55 10.10 -9.08 20.44
CA VAL A 55 10.73 -9.43 19.16
C VAL A 55 11.85 -10.44 19.42
N ARG A 56 11.78 -11.60 18.77
CA ARG A 56 12.82 -12.62 18.79
C ARG A 56 13.64 -12.56 17.51
N LYS A 57 14.92 -12.92 17.62
CA LYS A 57 15.85 -12.99 16.47
C LYS A 57 15.95 -14.40 15.91
N ASP A 58 15.41 -15.39 16.61
CA ASP A 58 15.46 -16.78 16.18
C ASP A 58 14.59 -16.97 14.94
N ALA A 59 15.08 -17.74 13.97
CA ALA A 59 14.31 -18.12 12.79
C ALA A 59 13.30 -19.22 13.17
N VAL A 60 12.05 -18.83 13.41
CA VAL A 60 10.96 -19.74 13.81
C VAL A 60 9.92 -19.96 12.71
N TYR A 61 10.06 -19.25 11.59
CA TYR A 61 9.13 -19.32 10.48
C TYR A 61 9.86 -19.32 9.14
N PHE A 62 9.55 -20.30 8.29
CA PHE A 62 10.09 -20.42 6.94
C PHE A 62 9.05 -19.97 5.93
N TYR A 63 9.30 -18.86 5.25
CA TYR A 63 8.44 -18.39 4.17
C TYR A 63 8.82 -19.07 2.86
N LEU A 64 8.01 -20.03 2.43
CA LEU A 64 8.22 -20.74 1.17
C LEU A 64 7.65 -19.93 0.00
N SER A 65 8.53 -19.38 -0.82
CA SER A 65 8.14 -18.77 -2.09
C SER A 65 7.87 -19.87 -3.13
N ARG A 66 6.69 -19.84 -3.73
CA ARG A 66 6.29 -20.81 -4.76
C ARG A 66 5.62 -20.12 -5.94
N GLN A 67 5.79 -20.70 -7.11
CA GLN A 67 5.12 -20.22 -8.31
C GLN A 67 3.59 -20.32 -8.16
N GLY A 68 2.84 -19.32 -8.67
CA GLY A 68 1.38 -19.25 -8.51
C GLY A 68 0.90 -18.77 -7.12
N SER A 69 1.80 -18.30 -6.25
CA SER A 69 1.36 -17.64 -5.02
C SER A 69 0.74 -16.29 -5.32
N ILE A 70 -0.22 -15.86 -4.47
CA ILE A 70 -0.87 -14.53 -4.60
C ILE A 70 0.16 -13.40 -4.74
N MET A 71 1.30 -13.52 -4.06
CA MET A 71 2.37 -12.52 -4.10
C MET A 71 3.26 -12.61 -5.36
N SER A 72 3.18 -13.69 -6.15
CA SER A 72 3.94 -13.83 -7.41
C SER A 72 3.28 -13.11 -8.58
N GLU A 73 1.99 -12.79 -8.50
CA GLU A 73 1.24 -12.16 -9.57
C GLU A 73 1.01 -10.67 -9.30
N TYR A 74 1.35 -9.84 -10.29
CA TYR A 74 1.08 -8.42 -10.28
C TYR A 74 -0.30 -8.15 -10.89
N THR A 75 -1.36 -8.31 -10.09
CA THR A 75 -2.74 -8.03 -10.52
C THR A 75 -3.17 -6.60 -10.16
N PRO A 76 -4.17 -6.01 -10.86
CA PRO A 76 -4.73 -4.70 -10.51
C PRO A 76 -5.28 -4.62 -9.08
N ARG A 77 -5.68 -5.75 -8.48
CA ARG A 77 -6.15 -5.84 -7.08
C ARG A 77 -5.10 -5.40 -6.06
N ARG A 78 -3.81 -5.36 -6.44
CA ARG A 78 -2.77 -4.79 -5.57
C ARG A 78 -2.98 -3.30 -5.25
N LEU A 79 -3.83 -2.59 -6.00
CA LEU A 79 -4.23 -1.22 -5.67
C LEU A 79 -5.11 -1.15 -4.41
N ASP A 80 -5.71 -2.25 -3.96
CA ASP A 80 -6.48 -2.31 -2.71
C ASP A 80 -5.65 -1.84 -1.50
N VAL A 81 -4.34 -2.07 -1.51
CA VAL A 81 -3.43 -1.62 -0.45
C VAL A 81 -3.43 -0.11 -0.23
N LEU A 82 -3.80 0.68 -1.23
CA LEU A 82 -3.85 2.14 -1.11
C LEU A 82 -4.96 2.60 -0.16
N GLU A 83 -6.06 1.86 -0.08
CA GLU A 83 -7.10 2.08 0.92
C GLU A 83 -6.54 1.85 2.33
N ALA A 84 -5.79 0.75 2.52
CA ALA A 84 -5.12 0.46 3.79
C ALA A 84 -4.13 1.58 4.17
N PHE A 85 -3.30 2.02 3.23
CA PHE A 85 -2.35 3.11 3.47
C PHE A 85 -3.05 4.44 3.78
N ALA A 86 -4.20 4.73 3.17
CA ALA A 86 -4.98 5.92 3.52
C ALA A 86 -5.51 5.86 4.97
N ALA A 87 -6.01 4.69 5.39
CA ALA A 87 -6.45 4.47 6.77
C ALA A 87 -5.27 4.56 7.76
N GLN A 88 -4.11 3.97 7.42
CA GLN A 88 -2.89 4.08 8.22
C GLN A 88 -2.42 5.53 8.35
N ALA A 89 -2.35 6.27 7.25
CA ALA A 89 -1.91 7.67 7.27
C ALA A 89 -2.79 8.51 8.19
N LYS A 90 -4.11 8.33 8.12
CA LYS A 90 -5.04 9.00 9.03
C LYS A 90 -4.78 8.60 10.48
N PHE A 91 -4.67 7.30 10.77
CA PHE A 91 -4.42 6.78 12.11
C PHE A 91 -3.15 7.34 12.73
N PHE A 92 -2.05 7.40 11.95
CA PHE A 92 -0.77 7.90 12.42
C PHE A 92 -0.75 9.43 12.53
N SER A 93 -1.42 10.14 11.63
CA SER A 93 -1.58 11.59 11.70
C SER A 93 -2.37 12.02 12.94
N ASP A 94 -3.48 11.35 13.24
CA ASP A 94 -4.31 11.63 14.43
C ASP A 94 -3.52 11.45 15.75
N ARG A 95 -2.37 10.72 15.70
CA ARG A 95 -1.48 10.45 16.85
C ARG A 95 -0.16 11.23 16.83
N GLY A 96 0.03 12.11 15.85
CA GLY A 96 1.24 12.94 15.72
C GLY A 96 2.49 12.16 15.23
N PHE A 97 2.33 11.01 14.55
CA PHE A 97 3.43 10.25 13.99
C PHE A 97 3.80 10.69 12.56
N ASP A 98 4.14 11.96 12.37
CA ASP A 98 4.38 12.57 11.05
C ASP A 98 5.41 11.83 10.19
N LYS A 99 6.51 11.33 10.81
CA LYS A 99 7.53 10.53 10.10
C LYS A 99 6.95 9.23 9.56
N THR A 100 6.01 8.63 10.29
CA THR A 100 5.35 7.39 9.87
C THR A 100 4.36 7.68 8.75
N VAL A 101 3.63 8.80 8.81
CA VAL A 101 2.75 9.25 7.71
C VAL A 101 3.54 9.45 6.42
N GLU A 102 4.70 10.09 6.50
CA GLU A 102 5.58 10.29 5.34
C GLU A 102 6.11 8.96 4.78
N ALA A 103 6.43 7.98 5.64
CA ALA A 103 6.82 6.63 5.18
C ALA A 103 5.66 5.92 4.47
N VAL A 104 4.45 5.97 5.04
CA VAL A 104 3.23 5.42 4.42
C VAL A 104 2.99 6.05 3.06
N ARG A 105 3.17 7.37 2.91
CA ARG A 105 3.07 8.06 1.63
C ARG A 105 4.04 7.50 0.58
N ARG A 106 5.31 7.24 0.97
CA ARG A 106 6.31 6.65 0.07
C ARG A 106 5.91 5.24 -0.35
N TYR A 107 5.50 4.39 0.58
CA TYR A 107 5.03 3.04 0.27
C TYR A 107 3.80 3.04 -0.64
N ALA A 108 2.86 3.95 -0.40
CA ALA A 108 1.69 4.12 -1.25
C ALA A 108 2.07 4.54 -2.67
N TYR A 109 3.04 5.44 -2.82
CA TYR A 109 3.56 5.85 -4.12
C TYR A 109 4.17 4.65 -4.87
N ASP A 110 5.08 3.93 -4.23
CA ASP A 110 5.77 2.79 -4.84
C ASP A 110 4.80 1.68 -5.23
N ALA A 111 3.85 1.34 -4.35
CA ALA A 111 2.81 0.36 -4.62
C ALA A 111 1.92 0.76 -5.80
N ALA A 112 1.49 2.03 -5.83
CA ALA A 112 0.66 2.56 -6.91
C ALA A 112 1.42 2.53 -8.25
N VAL A 113 2.62 3.10 -8.31
CA VAL A 113 3.42 3.18 -9.55
C VAL A 113 3.71 1.79 -10.08
N ASN A 114 4.21 0.88 -9.26
CA ASN A 114 4.55 -0.47 -9.67
C ASN A 114 3.33 -1.23 -10.22
N THR A 115 2.17 -1.11 -9.54
CA THR A 115 0.95 -1.79 -9.99
C THR A 115 0.36 -1.17 -11.26
N LEU A 116 0.36 0.16 -11.37
CA LEU A 116 -0.12 0.87 -12.56
C LEU A 116 0.73 0.52 -13.79
N LEU A 117 2.05 0.50 -13.65
CA LEU A 117 2.97 0.17 -14.74
C LEU A 117 2.87 -1.31 -15.14
N ALA A 118 2.90 -2.23 -14.17
CA ALA A 118 2.84 -3.66 -14.44
C ALA A 118 1.54 -4.09 -15.14
N ASN A 119 0.43 -3.42 -14.84
CA ASN A 119 -0.88 -3.72 -15.41
C ASN A 119 -1.28 -2.77 -16.55
N ARG A 120 -0.40 -1.84 -16.95
CA ARG A 120 -0.67 -0.85 -18.01
C ARG A 120 -1.94 -0.04 -17.78
N ILE A 121 -2.23 0.31 -16.51
CA ILE A 121 -3.41 1.08 -16.11
C ILE A 121 -3.20 2.54 -16.46
N GLY A 122 -4.06 3.08 -17.30
CA GLY A 122 -4.00 4.46 -17.75
C GLY A 122 -4.85 5.43 -16.93
N VAL A 123 -4.65 6.73 -17.13
CA VAL A 123 -5.33 7.81 -16.39
C VAL A 123 -6.85 7.85 -16.59
N THR A 124 -7.36 7.21 -17.62
CA THR A 124 -8.81 7.12 -17.90
C THR A 124 -9.48 5.94 -17.19
N ASP A 125 -8.70 5.02 -16.65
CA ASP A 125 -9.20 3.84 -15.93
C ASP A 125 -9.74 4.24 -14.55
N GLU A 126 -10.88 3.72 -14.16
CA GLU A 126 -11.50 4.00 -12.85
C GLU A 126 -10.60 3.55 -11.68
N ARG A 127 -9.84 2.48 -11.88
CA ARG A 127 -8.87 2.01 -10.88
C ARG A 127 -7.77 3.04 -10.63
N PHE A 128 -7.30 3.73 -11.68
CA PHE A 128 -6.35 4.84 -11.53
C PHE A 128 -6.98 6.00 -10.75
N LYS A 129 -8.21 6.37 -11.06
CA LYS A 129 -8.91 7.47 -10.38
C LYS A 129 -9.10 7.16 -8.89
N THR A 130 -9.50 5.94 -8.57
CA THR A 130 -9.65 5.46 -7.19
C THR A 130 -8.30 5.47 -6.45
N ALA A 131 -7.25 4.91 -7.05
CA ALA A 131 -5.90 4.89 -6.52
C ALA A 131 -5.36 6.31 -6.26
N LEU A 132 -5.56 7.21 -7.22
CA LEU A 132 -5.19 8.62 -7.10
C LEU A 132 -5.98 9.31 -5.97
N GLY A 133 -7.24 8.98 -5.79
CA GLY A 133 -8.09 9.47 -4.70
C GLY A 133 -7.50 9.14 -3.32
N PHE A 134 -7.19 7.87 -3.08
CA PHE A 134 -6.53 7.43 -1.84
C PHE A 134 -5.16 8.08 -1.67
N TYR A 135 -4.34 8.10 -2.71
CA TYR A 135 -3.03 8.73 -2.62
C TYR A 135 -3.09 10.22 -2.28
N LYS A 136 -4.02 10.97 -2.87
CA LYS A 136 -4.27 12.38 -2.53
C LYS A 136 -4.68 12.56 -1.07
N SER A 137 -5.49 11.67 -0.51
CA SER A 137 -5.88 11.73 0.90
C SER A 137 -4.67 11.57 1.83
N ILE A 138 -3.73 10.68 1.49
CA ILE A 138 -2.46 10.50 2.21
C ILE A 138 -1.61 11.77 2.13
N CYS A 139 -1.44 12.33 0.92
CA CYS A 139 -0.64 13.53 0.72
C CYS A 139 -1.13 14.73 1.55
N ARG A 140 -2.44 14.88 1.74
CA ARG A 140 -3.03 15.96 2.56
C ARG A 140 -2.65 15.88 4.03
N LEU A 141 -2.29 14.69 4.51
CA LEU A 141 -1.88 14.45 5.89
C LEU A 141 -0.37 14.59 6.09
N CYS A 142 0.41 14.71 5.00
CA CYS A 142 1.86 14.85 5.08
C CYS A 142 2.26 16.32 5.27
N PRO A 143 2.98 16.66 6.35
CA PRO A 143 3.51 18.00 6.53
C PRO A 143 4.39 18.43 5.33
N GLY A 144 4.08 19.57 4.74
CA GLY A 144 4.88 20.14 3.63
C GLY A 144 4.65 19.50 2.25
N ASP A 145 3.74 18.54 2.10
CA ASP A 145 3.34 18.06 0.76
C ASP A 145 2.41 19.08 0.09
N THR A 146 2.92 19.73 -0.95
CA THR A 146 2.17 20.74 -1.73
C THR A 146 1.33 20.11 -2.85
N GLY A 147 1.04 18.82 -2.80
CA GLY A 147 0.35 18.09 -3.85
C GLY A 147 1.25 17.64 -5.02
N LYS A 148 2.52 18.01 -5.01
CA LYS A 148 3.49 17.61 -6.06
C LYS A 148 3.63 16.09 -6.18
N SER A 149 3.48 15.37 -5.07
CA SER A 149 3.53 13.90 -5.06
C SER A 149 2.38 13.27 -5.84
N ALA A 150 1.16 13.82 -5.71
CA ALA A 150 0.01 13.34 -6.49
C ALA A 150 0.15 13.65 -7.99
N VAL A 151 0.76 14.80 -8.32
CA VAL A 151 1.09 15.16 -9.70
C VAL A 151 2.12 14.19 -10.28
N ARG A 152 3.16 13.81 -9.51
CA ARG A 152 4.14 12.81 -9.94
C ARG A 152 3.49 11.45 -10.23
N LEU A 153 2.55 11.02 -9.40
CA LEU A 153 1.81 9.78 -9.64
C LEU A 153 1.00 9.85 -10.95
N PHE A 154 0.36 11.00 -11.22
CA PHE A 154 -0.34 11.22 -12.47
C PHE A 154 0.62 11.10 -13.67
N PHE A 155 1.79 11.74 -13.61
CA PHE A 155 2.77 11.65 -14.68
C PHE A 155 3.39 10.25 -14.82
N ALA A 156 3.53 9.48 -13.76
CA ALA A 156 3.99 8.08 -13.84
C ALA A 156 3.04 7.20 -14.66
N ALA A 157 1.73 7.46 -14.62
CA ALA A 157 0.75 6.75 -15.42
C ALA A 157 0.57 7.35 -16.84
N TYR A 158 0.98 8.60 -17.06
CA TYR A 158 0.74 9.35 -18.29
C TYR A 158 1.51 8.83 -19.52
N PRO A 159 2.81 8.46 -19.45
CA PRO A 159 3.59 8.02 -20.63
C PRO A 159 2.95 6.83 -21.33
N PHE A 160 2.33 5.94 -20.56
CA PHE A 160 1.66 4.76 -21.10
C PHE A 160 0.43 5.12 -21.95
N ASN A 161 -0.36 6.14 -21.55
CA ASN A 161 -1.51 6.60 -22.34
C ASN A 161 -1.07 7.26 -23.66
N LEU A 162 0.02 8.04 -23.63
CA LEU A 162 0.54 8.65 -24.85
C LEU A 162 1.07 7.58 -25.81
N PHE A 163 1.81 6.61 -25.30
CA PHE A 163 2.33 5.48 -26.08
C PHE A 163 1.20 4.60 -26.63
N LEU A 164 0.17 4.29 -25.82
CA LEU A 164 -0.99 3.52 -26.25
C LEU A 164 -1.79 4.26 -27.34
N LYS A 165 -2.01 5.58 -27.20
CA LYS A 165 -2.66 6.40 -28.22
C LYS A 165 -1.87 6.41 -29.53
N LEU A 166 -0.55 6.48 -29.44
CA LEU A 166 0.33 6.43 -30.60
C LEU A 166 0.26 5.07 -31.31
N LEU A 167 0.31 3.97 -30.57
CA LEU A 167 0.17 2.59 -31.08
C LEU A 167 -1.20 2.37 -31.74
N LEU A 168 -2.28 2.84 -31.13
CA LEU A 168 -3.63 2.71 -31.68
C LEU A 168 -3.80 3.53 -32.97
N ARG A 169 -3.20 4.72 -33.04
CA ARG A 169 -3.15 5.52 -34.29
C ARG A 169 -2.37 4.83 -35.39
N LEU A 170 -1.21 4.23 -35.07
CA LEU A 170 -0.38 3.51 -36.04
C LEU A 170 -1.04 2.24 -36.55
N LYS A 171 -1.91 1.59 -35.74
CA LYS A 171 -2.67 0.40 -36.16
C LYS A 171 -3.99 0.72 -36.84
N GLY A 172 -4.29 1.99 -37.14
CA GLY A 172 -5.50 2.38 -37.86
C GLY A 172 -6.83 2.08 -37.16
N VAL A 173 -6.81 1.78 -35.85
CA VAL A 173 -8.01 1.53 -35.06
C VAL A 173 -8.67 2.86 -34.78
N LYS A 174 -9.67 3.22 -35.59
CA LYS A 174 -10.62 4.30 -35.27
C LYS A 174 -11.53 3.81 -34.15
N ARG A 175 -11.66 4.59 -33.07
CA ARG A 175 -12.77 4.47 -32.12
C ARG A 175 -14.01 5.10 -32.71
#